data_21010547b0cb199b8faf90e9d8104bcf
#
_entry.id   21010547b0cb199b8faf90e9d8104bcf
#
_cell.length_a   1.000
_cell.length_b   1.000
_cell.length_c   1.000
_cell.angle_alpha   90.00
_cell.angle_beta   90.00
_cell.angle_gamma   90.00
#
_symmetry.space_group_name_H-M   'P 1'
#
loop_
_entity.id
_entity.type
_entity.pdbx_description
1 polymer ?
#
loop_
_entity_poly.entity_id
_entity_poly.type
_entity_poly.pdbx_seq_one_letter_code
_entity_poly.pdbx_strand_id
1 'polypeptide(L)'
;ASSGAHLTKYSNVTDPVAGQKLLIVDPAITPDAALFDYSITESVPMGTTLDGALDGIAHTFEAFCGAKSETYELLQKLAVTCLDLILENAPKLMSDPTNTEAREALGLATDLGGYAIMVGGTSGAHLTSFSLVDLAAHGAACGIMNPYYAVLYTPAIQPQMKVIGRVLKKYGFAAPDTEELSGRALTEAVAKGLIAFGKSIHAPTRLTDLDGFGEKHVQRILAAAKDPSLSMKLQNMPVPMTAEDVVPYMESVIRGAMDGDLSKILIKE
;
A
#
# COMPACT_ATOMS: atom_id res chain seq x y z
N ALA A 1 13.95 -7.57 1.37
CA ALA A 1 12.56 -7.85 1.77
C ALA A 1 11.86 -6.57 2.17
N SER A 2 10.63 -6.39 1.75
CA SER A 2 9.83 -5.18 1.98
C SER A 2 9.23 -5.06 3.40
N SER A 3 9.50 -6.02 4.28
CA SER A 3 8.85 -6.10 5.61
C SER A 3 9.12 -4.93 6.55
N GLY A 4 10.18 -4.16 6.31
CA GLY A 4 10.64 -3.10 7.22
C GLY A 4 11.14 -3.59 8.59
N ALA A 5 11.22 -4.91 8.83
CA ALA A 5 11.64 -5.48 10.11
C ALA A 5 13.03 -5.02 10.58
N HIS A 6 13.92 -4.72 9.63
CA HIS A 6 15.27 -4.23 9.87
C HIS A 6 15.34 -2.75 10.26
N LEU A 7 14.20 -2.03 10.25
CA LEU A 7 14.11 -0.59 10.55
C LEU A 7 13.03 -0.26 11.57
N THR A 8 12.19 -1.22 11.97
CA THR A 8 10.95 -0.89 12.69
C THR A 8 10.76 -1.68 13.98
N LYS A 9 9.86 -1.18 14.81
CA LYS A 9 9.34 -1.82 16.03
C LYS A 9 8.18 -2.78 15.78
N TYR A 10 7.90 -3.12 14.50
CA TYR A 10 6.76 -3.95 14.10
C TYR A 10 7.22 -5.34 13.71
N SER A 11 6.49 -6.36 14.15
CA SER A 11 6.65 -7.74 13.69
C SER A 11 5.29 -8.36 13.43
N ASN A 12 5.17 -9.09 12.33
CA ASN A 12 3.96 -9.84 11.99
C ASN A 12 4.23 -11.33 12.11
N VAL A 13 3.39 -12.02 12.88
CA VAL A 13 3.37 -13.47 12.98
C VAL A 13 2.16 -13.99 12.23
N THR A 14 2.37 -14.88 11.26
CA THR A 14 1.27 -15.49 10.51
C THR A 14 0.79 -16.72 11.23
N ASP A 15 -0.52 -16.76 11.55
CA ASP A 15 -1.22 -17.98 11.96
C ASP A 15 -1.79 -18.64 10.69
N PRO A 16 -1.17 -19.76 10.22
CA PRO A 16 -1.62 -20.41 8.99
C PRO A 16 -2.94 -21.16 9.15
N VAL A 17 -3.35 -21.48 10.39
CA VAL A 17 -4.61 -22.17 10.68
C VAL A 17 -5.77 -21.19 10.59
N ALA A 18 -5.63 -20.02 11.20
CA ALA A 18 -6.64 -18.95 11.12
C ALA A 18 -6.60 -18.19 9.79
N GLY A 19 -5.52 -18.30 9.00
CA GLY A 19 -5.31 -17.51 7.78
C GLY A 19 -5.19 -16.02 8.10
N GLN A 20 -4.56 -15.67 9.22
CA GLN A 20 -4.54 -14.32 9.78
C GLN A 20 -3.14 -13.93 10.23
N LYS A 21 -2.78 -12.64 10.11
CA LYS A 21 -1.58 -12.07 10.72
C LYS A 21 -1.89 -11.46 12.09
N LEU A 22 -0.99 -11.71 13.03
CA LEU A 22 -0.96 -11.09 14.36
C LEU A 22 0.15 -10.03 14.37
N LEU A 23 -0.16 -8.84 14.85
CA LEU A 23 0.79 -7.72 14.91
C LEU A 23 1.40 -7.61 16.31
N ILE A 24 2.74 -7.66 16.37
CA ILE A 24 3.53 -7.34 17.56
C ILE A 24 4.10 -5.95 17.38
N VAL A 25 4.01 -5.12 18.43
CA VAL A 25 4.57 -3.75 18.43
C VAL A 25 5.37 -3.57 19.70
N ASP A 26 6.69 -3.56 19.60
CA ASP A 26 7.57 -3.37 20.75
C ASP A 26 8.85 -2.61 20.33
N PRO A 27 9.17 -1.47 20.96
CA PRO A 27 10.43 -0.76 20.68
C PRO A 27 11.69 -1.62 20.87
N ALA A 28 11.66 -2.62 21.75
CA ALA A 28 12.79 -3.51 22.02
C ALA A 28 13.19 -4.40 20.84
N ILE A 29 12.30 -4.60 19.85
CA ILE A 29 12.61 -5.38 18.64
C ILE A 29 13.20 -4.52 17.50
N THR A 30 13.32 -3.20 17.69
CA THR A 30 13.97 -2.34 16.70
C THR A 30 15.47 -2.64 16.66
N PRO A 31 16.03 -3.03 15.49
CA PRO A 31 17.47 -3.32 15.40
C PRO A 31 18.32 -2.05 15.65
N ASP A 32 19.50 -2.22 16.30
CA ASP A 32 20.44 -1.12 16.53
C ASP A 32 21.11 -0.66 15.24
N ALA A 33 21.23 -1.55 14.23
CA ALA A 33 21.82 -1.26 12.92
C ALA A 33 21.24 -2.18 11.86
N ALA A 34 21.23 -1.72 10.60
CA ALA A 34 20.84 -2.51 9.42
C ALA A 34 21.92 -2.39 8.36
N LEU A 35 22.23 -3.52 7.71
CA LEU A 35 23.10 -3.58 6.53
C LEU A 35 22.22 -3.87 5.30
N PHE A 36 22.41 -3.07 4.25
CA PHE A 36 21.70 -3.20 2.99
C PHE A 36 22.68 -3.74 1.92
N ASP A 37 22.46 -4.96 1.51
CA ASP A 37 23.16 -5.58 0.38
C ASP A 37 22.13 -6.08 -0.64
N TYR A 38 21.89 -5.25 -1.65
CA TYR A 38 20.87 -5.55 -2.68
C TYR A 38 21.33 -6.59 -3.68
N SER A 39 22.63 -6.89 -3.77
CA SER A 39 23.15 -7.91 -4.68
C SER A 39 22.56 -9.29 -4.41
N ILE A 40 22.23 -9.59 -3.15
CA ILE A 40 21.58 -10.85 -2.78
C ILE A 40 20.18 -11.03 -3.41
N THR A 41 19.60 -9.96 -3.95
CA THR A 41 18.28 -10.01 -4.59
C THR A 41 18.31 -10.42 -6.06
N GLU A 42 19.48 -10.59 -6.66
CA GLU A 42 19.62 -10.94 -8.09
C GLU A 42 18.89 -12.23 -8.46
N SER A 43 18.90 -13.22 -7.57
CA SER A 43 18.22 -14.50 -7.77
C SER A 43 16.75 -14.52 -7.37
N VAL A 44 16.22 -13.43 -6.84
CA VAL A 44 14.81 -13.36 -6.39
C VAL A 44 13.90 -13.38 -7.61
N PRO A 45 12.88 -14.26 -7.64
CA PRO A 45 11.90 -14.31 -8.72
C PRO A 45 11.22 -12.96 -8.95
N MET A 46 10.92 -12.65 -10.22
CA MET A 46 10.32 -11.36 -10.60
C MET A 46 9.03 -11.07 -9.84
N GLY A 47 8.13 -12.04 -9.68
CA GLY A 47 6.89 -11.87 -8.92
C GLY A 47 7.15 -11.39 -7.49
N THR A 48 8.13 -11.97 -6.79
CA THR A 48 8.51 -11.55 -5.43
C THR A 48 9.16 -10.17 -5.42
N THR A 49 9.94 -9.83 -6.45
CA THR A 49 10.55 -8.51 -6.59
C THR A 49 9.48 -7.43 -6.77
N LEU A 50 8.50 -7.67 -7.63
CA LEU A 50 7.40 -6.74 -7.88
C LEU A 50 6.43 -6.65 -6.69
N ASP A 51 6.22 -7.76 -5.98
CA ASP A 51 5.49 -7.75 -4.72
C ASP A 51 6.15 -6.81 -3.71
N GLY A 52 7.46 -6.90 -3.53
CA GLY A 52 8.23 -5.99 -2.70
C GLY A 52 8.10 -4.52 -3.14
N ALA A 53 8.11 -4.25 -4.43
CA ALA A 53 7.92 -2.89 -4.97
C ALA A 53 6.51 -2.34 -4.64
N LEU A 54 5.47 -3.15 -4.83
CA LEU A 54 4.09 -2.78 -4.47
C LEU A 54 3.94 -2.50 -2.97
N ASP A 55 4.63 -3.29 -2.14
CA ASP A 55 4.64 -3.09 -0.69
C ASP A 55 5.38 -1.79 -0.28
N GLY A 56 6.50 -1.48 -0.95
CA GLY A 56 7.20 -0.21 -0.78
C GLY A 56 6.33 1.00 -1.11
N ILE A 57 5.58 0.94 -2.23
CA ILE A 57 4.56 1.95 -2.56
C ILE A 57 3.51 2.01 -1.45
N ALA A 58 2.97 0.87 -1.02
CA ALA A 58 1.93 0.81 -0.02
C ALA A 58 2.35 1.44 1.32
N HIS A 59 3.55 1.12 1.78
CA HIS A 59 4.13 1.67 2.99
C HIS A 59 4.23 3.20 2.94
N THR A 60 4.87 3.72 1.89
CA THR A 60 5.09 5.16 1.76
C THR A 60 3.79 5.91 1.49
N PHE A 61 2.89 5.34 0.70
CA PHE A 61 1.59 5.90 0.38
C PHE A 61 0.72 6.03 1.64
N GLU A 62 0.55 4.95 2.40
CA GLU A 62 -0.30 4.96 3.60
C GLU A 62 0.28 5.87 4.68
N ALA A 63 1.60 5.82 4.92
CA ALA A 63 2.26 6.70 5.86
C ALA A 63 2.12 8.18 5.47
N PHE A 64 2.27 8.52 4.18
CA PHE A 64 2.11 9.88 3.69
C PHE A 64 0.66 10.35 3.73
N CYS A 65 -0.30 9.49 3.38
CA CYS A 65 -1.72 9.83 3.50
C CYS A 65 -2.13 10.13 4.95
N GLY A 66 -1.56 9.41 5.93
CA GLY A 66 -1.79 9.64 7.36
C GLY A 66 -0.87 10.68 8.01
N ALA A 67 -0.04 11.39 7.23
CA ALA A 67 0.97 12.30 7.75
C ALA A 67 0.36 13.45 8.56
N LYS A 68 0.93 13.68 9.75
CA LYS A 68 0.63 14.85 10.58
C LYS A 68 1.52 16.02 10.16
N SER A 69 1.20 17.23 10.59
CA SER A 69 1.96 18.45 10.23
C SER A 69 3.47 18.31 10.46
N GLU A 70 3.86 17.73 11.59
CA GLU A 70 5.27 17.55 11.97
C GLU A 70 6.02 16.49 11.15
N THR A 71 5.32 15.55 10.53
CA THR A 71 5.92 14.47 9.73
C THR A 71 5.68 14.65 8.22
N TYR A 72 4.87 15.62 7.82
CA TYR A 72 4.40 15.78 6.45
C TYR A 72 5.53 15.89 5.42
N GLU A 73 6.48 16.79 5.66
CA GLU A 73 7.59 17.02 4.71
C GLU A 73 8.50 15.78 4.57
N LEU A 74 8.76 15.09 5.67
CA LEU A 74 9.56 13.87 5.65
C LEU A 74 8.85 12.77 4.88
N LEU A 75 7.58 12.50 5.22
CA LEU A 75 6.79 11.45 4.56
C LEU A 75 6.51 11.76 3.09
N GLN A 76 6.35 13.04 2.74
CA GLN A 76 6.27 13.47 1.33
C GLN A 76 7.55 13.11 0.56
N LYS A 77 8.73 13.43 1.12
CA LYS A 77 10.02 13.10 0.47
C LYS A 77 10.18 11.60 0.30
N LEU A 78 9.87 10.82 1.33
CA LEU A 78 9.94 9.35 1.28
C LEU A 78 9.00 8.79 0.21
N ALA A 79 7.74 9.25 0.17
CA ALA A 79 6.75 8.79 -0.80
C ALA A 79 7.13 9.15 -2.24
N VAL A 80 7.56 10.38 -2.49
CA VAL A 80 7.99 10.82 -3.83
C VAL A 80 9.21 10.03 -4.28
N THR A 81 10.22 9.88 -3.45
CA THR A 81 11.45 9.14 -3.82
C THR A 81 11.14 7.66 -4.05
N CYS A 82 10.36 7.04 -3.19
CA CYS A 82 9.97 5.64 -3.37
C CYS A 82 9.19 5.42 -4.68
N LEU A 83 8.20 6.28 -4.95
CA LEU A 83 7.43 6.22 -6.20
C LEU A 83 8.31 6.45 -7.43
N ASP A 84 9.18 7.46 -7.41
CA ASP A 84 10.12 7.72 -8.52
C ASP A 84 11.00 6.49 -8.81
N LEU A 85 11.60 5.90 -7.77
CA LEU A 85 12.44 4.71 -7.92
C LEU A 85 11.68 3.53 -8.52
N ILE A 86 10.46 3.27 -8.04
CA ILE A 86 9.69 2.10 -8.48
C ILE A 86 9.09 2.32 -9.86
N LEU A 87 8.46 3.47 -10.13
CA LEU A 87 7.82 3.75 -11.42
C LEU A 87 8.84 3.80 -12.56
N GLU A 88 10.07 4.23 -12.29
CA GLU A 88 11.15 4.23 -13.27
C GLU A 88 11.74 2.84 -13.50
N ASN A 89 11.95 2.05 -12.44
CA ASN A 89 12.81 0.87 -12.52
C ASN A 89 12.04 -0.46 -12.61
N ALA A 90 10.78 -0.56 -12.12
CA ALA A 90 10.00 -1.77 -12.29
C ALA A 90 9.78 -2.15 -13.77
N PRO A 91 9.47 -1.23 -14.70
CA PRO A 91 9.39 -1.55 -16.12
C PRO A 91 10.73 -1.99 -16.73
N LYS A 92 11.86 -1.47 -16.24
CA LYS A 92 13.19 -1.91 -16.69
C LYS A 92 13.43 -3.37 -16.33
N LEU A 93 13.06 -3.77 -15.12
CA LEU A 93 13.15 -5.18 -14.68
C LEU A 93 12.20 -6.11 -15.43
N MET A 94 11.02 -5.61 -15.84
CA MET A 94 10.12 -6.40 -16.70
C MET A 94 10.76 -6.72 -18.06
N SER A 95 11.62 -5.82 -18.56
CA SER A 95 12.34 -5.98 -19.83
C SER A 95 13.66 -6.75 -19.66
N ASP A 96 14.36 -6.50 -18.55
CA ASP A 96 15.64 -7.14 -18.21
C ASP A 96 15.66 -7.50 -16.71
N PRO A 97 15.28 -8.74 -16.35
CA PRO A 97 15.28 -9.22 -14.97
C PRO A 97 16.65 -9.22 -14.28
N THR A 98 17.74 -9.10 -15.05
CA THR A 98 19.11 -9.12 -14.54
C THR A 98 19.70 -7.73 -14.31
N ASN A 99 18.93 -6.67 -14.57
CA ASN A 99 19.36 -5.29 -14.40
C ASN A 99 19.61 -4.98 -12.91
N THR A 100 20.88 -4.96 -12.52
CA THR A 100 21.33 -4.78 -11.13
C THR A 100 20.97 -3.40 -10.58
N GLU A 101 21.15 -2.33 -11.39
CA GLU A 101 20.82 -0.96 -10.98
C GLU A 101 19.32 -0.82 -10.67
N ALA A 102 18.47 -1.43 -11.49
CA ALA A 102 17.03 -1.41 -11.24
C ALA A 102 16.66 -2.24 -10.01
N ARG A 103 17.35 -3.36 -9.72
CA ARG A 103 17.14 -4.13 -8.47
C ARG A 103 17.57 -3.35 -7.24
N GLU A 104 18.70 -2.67 -7.28
CA GLU A 104 19.15 -1.79 -6.20
C GLU A 104 18.14 -0.65 -5.95
N ALA A 105 17.64 -0.02 -7.02
CA ALA A 105 16.63 1.03 -6.92
C ALA A 105 15.34 0.54 -6.24
N LEU A 106 14.84 -0.66 -6.60
CA LEU A 106 13.68 -1.25 -5.95
C LEU A 106 13.98 -1.66 -4.49
N GLY A 107 15.18 -2.17 -4.21
CA GLY A 107 15.62 -2.47 -2.86
C GLY A 107 15.59 -1.22 -1.97
N LEU A 108 16.24 -0.15 -2.43
CA LEU A 108 16.22 1.15 -1.73
C LEU A 108 14.80 1.67 -1.52
N ALA A 109 13.93 1.57 -2.53
CA ALA A 109 12.54 2.00 -2.41
C ALA A 109 11.78 1.24 -1.31
N THR A 110 12.01 -0.07 -1.17
CA THR A 110 11.38 -0.87 -0.11
C THR A 110 11.90 -0.51 1.28
N ASP A 111 13.18 -0.15 1.40
CA ASP A 111 13.75 0.30 2.67
C ASP A 111 13.22 1.68 3.08
N LEU A 112 13.03 2.60 2.11
CA LEU A 112 12.32 3.87 2.35
C LEU A 112 10.88 3.61 2.83
N GLY A 113 10.22 2.57 2.33
CA GLY A 113 8.94 2.10 2.83
C GLY A 113 9.00 1.68 4.30
N GLY A 114 9.99 0.87 4.67
CA GLY A 114 10.25 0.49 6.06
C GLY A 114 10.44 1.69 6.98
N TYR A 115 11.20 2.69 6.53
CA TYR A 115 11.40 3.92 7.28
C TYR A 115 10.10 4.73 7.41
N ALA A 116 9.33 4.83 6.33
CA ALA A 116 8.05 5.55 6.34
C ALA A 116 7.06 4.98 7.37
N ILE A 117 6.93 3.65 7.46
CA ILE A 117 6.03 3.04 8.46
C ILE A 117 6.50 3.20 9.90
N MET A 118 7.80 3.34 10.14
CA MET A 118 8.31 3.66 11.47
C MET A 118 7.87 5.07 11.92
N VAL A 119 7.79 6.01 10.97
CA VAL A 119 7.38 7.41 11.20
C VAL A 119 5.85 7.55 11.28
N GLY A 120 5.12 7.00 10.31
CA GLY A 120 3.68 7.23 10.13
C GLY A 120 2.78 6.02 10.36
N GLY A 121 3.33 4.80 10.34
CA GLY A 121 2.56 3.56 10.39
C GLY A 121 1.81 3.26 9.08
N THR A 122 1.02 2.18 9.10
CA THR A 122 0.15 1.77 7.99
C THR A 122 -1.31 1.76 8.42
N SER A 123 -2.23 1.63 7.47
CA SER A 123 -3.66 1.80 7.69
C SER A 123 -4.53 0.75 6.94
N GLY A 124 -5.44 1.18 6.10
CA GLY A 124 -6.51 0.36 5.52
C GLY A 124 -6.08 -0.77 4.62
N ALA A 125 -5.16 -0.53 3.66
CA ALA A 125 -4.74 -1.58 2.74
C ALA A 125 -3.98 -2.68 3.48
N HIS A 126 -3.10 -2.31 4.41
CA HIS A 126 -2.41 -3.28 5.27
C HIS A 126 -3.36 -4.04 6.19
N LEU A 127 -4.36 -3.36 6.77
CA LEU A 127 -5.39 -4.04 7.58
C LEU A 127 -6.11 -5.11 6.76
N THR A 128 -6.53 -4.78 5.54
CA THR A 128 -7.19 -5.73 4.62
C THR A 128 -6.27 -6.89 4.24
N SER A 129 -5.00 -6.60 3.94
CA SER A 129 -4.02 -7.61 3.51
C SER A 129 -3.79 -8.72 4.54
N PHE A 130 -3.99 -8.44 5.84
CA PHE A 130 -3.84 -9.41 6.91
C PHE A 130 -4.77 -10.61 6.78
N SER A 131 -5.90 -10.42 6.11
CA SER A 131 -6.90 -11.45 5.87
C SER A 131 -6.83 -12.08 4.46
N LEU A 132 -5.76 -11.84 3.69
CA LEU A 132 -5.58 -12.34 2.33
C LEU A 132 -4.33 -13.22 2.18
N VAL A 133 -3.76 -13.68 3.29
CA VAL A 133 -2.46 -14.39 3.32
C VAL A 133 -2.47 -15.73 2.59
N ASP A 134 -3.64 -16.32 2.39
CA ASP A 134 -3.87 -17.57 1.66
C ASP A 134 -4.12 -17.37 0.16
N LEU A 135 -4.26 -16.12 -0.31
CA LEU A 135 -4.64 -15.79 -1.68
C LEU A 135 -3.59 -14.99 -2.43
N ALA A 136 -2.87 -14.12 -1.74
CA ALA A 136 -1.94 -13.19 -2.36
C ALA A 136 -0.69 -12.97 -1.53
N ALA A 137 0.41 -12.68 -2.19
CA ALA A 137 1.56 -12.08 -1.55
C ALA A 137 1.19 -10.72 -0.93
N HIS A 138 1.91 -10.32 0.12
CA HIS A 138 1.52 -9.19 0.95
C HIS A 138 1.46 -7.86 0.19
N GLY A 139 2.51 -7.57 -0.57
CA GLY A 139 2.57 -6.32 -1.33
C GLY A 139 1.54 -6.27 -2.46
N ALA A 140 1.24 -7.41 -3.11
CA ALA A 140 0.16 -7.49 -4.09
C ALA A 140 -1.19 -7.17 -3.45
N ALA A 141 -1.48 -7.73 -2.27
CA ALA A 141 -2.72 -7.43 -1.55
C ALA A 141 -2.83 -5.94 -1.17
N CYS A 142 -1.75 -5.33 -0.68
CA CYS A 142 -1.70 -3.90 -0.38
C CYS A 142 -1.81 -3.05 -1.66
N GLY A 143 -1.12 -3.45 -2.73
CA GLY A 143 -1.15 -2.78 -4.03
C GLY A 143 -2.54 -2.75 -4.66
N ILE A 144 -3.31 -3.85 -4.54
CA ILE A 144 -4.72 -3.89 -4.94
C ILE A 144 -5.52 -2.85 -4.15
N MET A 145 -5.39 -2.82 -2.82
CA MET A 145 -6.32 -2.09 -1.95
C MET A 145 -6.06 -0.59 -1.86
N ASN A 146 -4.81 -0.13 -1.98
CA ASN A 146 -4.47 1.28 -1.81
C ASN A 146 -5.25 2.25 -2.72
N PRO A 147 -5.43 1.98 -4.03
CA PRO A 147 -6.22 2.85 -4.89
C PRO A 147 -7.66 3.05 -4.40
N TYR A 148 -8.27 1.99 -3.87
CA TYR A 148 -9.65 2.06 -3.39
C TYR A 148 -9.76 2.76 -2.04
N TYR A 149 -8.81 2.53 -1.14
CA TYR A 149 -8.74 3.29 0.12
C TYR A 149 -8.47 4.77 -0.10
N ALA A 150 -7.69 5.16 -1.13
CA ALA A 150 -7.51 6.57 -1.48
C ALA A 150 -8.85 7.29 -1.70
N VAL A 151 -9.82 6.63 -2.34
CA VAL A 151 -11.14 7.22 -2.55
C VAL A 151 -11.92 7.38 -1.25
N LEU A 152 -11.86 6.41 -0.34
CA LEU A 152 -12.45 6.55 1.01
C LEU A 152 -11.86 7.75 1.76
N TYR A 153 -10.55 7.98 1.62
CA TYR A 153 -9.82 9.04 2.32
C TYR A 153 -9.93 10.42 1.67
N THR A 154 -10.72 10.58 0.62
CA THR A 154 -10.88 11.82 -0.15
C THR A 154 -10.89 13.10 0.69
N PRO A 155 -11.65 13.23 1.80
CA PRO A 155 -11.72 14.49 2.53
C PRO A 155 -10.41 14.91 3.21
N ALA A 156 -9.54 13.94 3.52
CA ALA A 156 -8.37 14.17 4.37
C ALA A 156 -7.05 14.28 3.59
N ILE A 157 -6.97 13.81 2.32
CA ILE A 157 -5.68 13.56 1.64
C ILE A 157 -5.48 14.38 0.36
N GLN A 158 -6.19 15.48 0.18
CA GLN A 158 -6.14 16.27 -1.05
C GLN A 158 -4.72 16.79 -1.39
N PRO A 159 -3.93 17.35 -0.44
CA PRO A 159 -2.56 17.77 -0.72
C PRO A 159 -1.66 16.61 -1.15
N GLN A 160 -1.80 15.46 -0.49
CA GLN A 160 -1.03 14.26 -0.80
C GLN A 160 -1.35 13.73 -2.20
N MET A 161 -2.62 13.72 -2.57
CA MET A 161 -3.05 13.27 -3.91
C MET A 161 -2.51 14.16 -5.02
N LYS A 162 -2.39 15.47 -4.81
CA LYS A 162 -1.74 16.37 -5.77
C LYS A 162 -0.26 16.03 -5.95
N VAL A 163 0.44 15.72 -4.86
CA VAL A 163 1.86 15.31 -4.92
C VAL A 163 2.02 14.00 -5.68
N ILE A 164 1.26 12.97 -5.30
CA ILE A 164 1.33 11.65 -5.94
C ILE A 164 0.88 11.71 -7.40
N GLY A 165 -0.16 12.50 -7.71
CA GLY A 165 -0.62 12.73 -9.07
C GLY A 165 0.46 13.31 -9.99
N ARG A 166 1.29 14.26 -9.48
CA ARG A 166 2.45 14.78 -10.23
C ARG A 166 3.48 13.71 -10.55
N VAL A 167 3.79 12.83 -9.58
CA VAL A 167 4.73 11.74 -9.82
C VAL A 167 4.17 10.77 -10.86
N LEU A 168 2.91 10.34 -10.71
CA LEU A 168 2.26 9.46 -11.69
C LEU A 168 2.21 10.08 -13.10
N LYS A 169 1.94 11.39 -13.20
CA LYS A 169 1.97 12.13 -14.47
C LYS A 169 3.35 12.10 -15.13
N LYS A 170 4.42 12.28 -14.36
CA LYS A 170 5.82 12.21 -14.85
C LYS A 170 6.11 10.91 -15.59
N TYR A 171 5.51 9.80 -15.14
CA TYR A 171 5.69 8.47 -15.72
C TYR A 171 4.53 8.02 -16.64
N GLY A 172 3.61 8.93 -16.98
CA GLY A 172 2.52 8.66 -17.92
C GLY A 172 1.33 7.89 -17.36
N PHE A 173 1.23 7.74 -16.04
CA PHE A 173 0.13 7.04 -15.38
C PHE A 173 -1.01 7.95 -14.92
N ALA A 174 -0.87 9.28 -15.04
CA ALA A 174 -1.95 10.22 -14.74
C ALA A 174 -2.13 11.23 -15.86
N ALA A 175 -3.36 11.73 -16.02
CA ALA A 175 -3.69 12.73 -17.03
C ALA A 175 -2.96 14.07 -16.77
N PRO A 176 -2.68 14.88 -17.81
CA PRO A 176 -1.97 16.15 -17.68
C PRO A 176 -2.63 17.16 -16.74
N ASP A 177 -3.96 17.12 -16.65
CA ASP A 177 -4.81 18.02 -15.85
C ASP A 177 -5.12 17.49 -14.43
N THR A 178 -4.52 16.37 -14.03
CA THR A 178 -4.78 15.75 -12.71
C THR A 178 -4.59 16.76 -11.56
N GLU A 179 -3.64 17.69 -11.67
CA GLU A 179 -3.37 18.68 -10.63
C GLU A 179 -4.46 19.77 -10.50
N GLU A 180 -5.27 19.95 -11.53
CA GLU A 180 -6.39 20.91 -11.55
C GLU A 180 -7.64 20.33 -10.87
N LEU A 181 -7.69 19.01 -10.72
CA LEU A 181 -8.79 18.29 -10.07
C LEU A 181 -8.78 18.52 -8.55
N SER A 182 -9.92 18.30 -7.93
CA SER A 182 -10.10 18.34 -6.48
C SER A 182 -11.15 17.31 -6.01
N GLY A 183 -11.23 17.10 -4.70
CA GLY A 183 -12.20 16.19 -4.11
C GLY A 183 -12.08 14.78 -4.69
N ARG A 184 -13.23 14.14 -4.89
CA ARG A 184 -13.32 12.77 -5.40
C ARG A 184 -12.68 12.60 -6.78
N ALA A 185 -12.83 13.59 -7.66
CA ALA A 185 -12.25 13.51 -9.01
C ALA A 185 -10.72 13.39 -8.98
N LEU A 186 -10.05 14.13 -8.09
CA LEU A 186 -8.61 14.03 -7.90
C LEU A 186 -8.21 12.65 -7.36
N THR A 187 -8.85 12.17 -6.30
CA THR A 187 -8.52 10.87 -5.70
C THR A 187 -8.77 9.71 -6.65
N GLU A 188 -9.86 9.75 -7.42
CA GLU A 188 -10.13 8.74 -8.46
C GLU A 188 -9.10 8.78 -9.61
N ALA A 189 -8.65 9.96 -10.02
CA ALA A 189 -7.61 10.09 -11.04
C ALA A 189 -6.29 9.47 -10.57
N VAL A 190 -5.88 9.75 -9.34
CA VAL A 190 -4.68 9.14 -8.73
C VAL A 190 -4.86 7.64 -8.55
N ALA A 191 -6.01 7.18 -8.06
CA ALA A 191 -6.31 5.75 -7.91
C ALA A 191 -6.22 5.02 -9.24
N LYS A 192 -6.79 5.58 -10.32
CA LYS A 192 -6.68 5.04 -11.69
C LYS A 192 -5.23 4.98 -12.17
N GLY A 193 -4.41 5.97 -11.81
CA GLY A 193 -2.98 5.98 -12.12
C GLY A 193 -2.22 4.83 -11.43
N LEU A 194 -2.47 4.60 -10.15
CA LEU A 194 -1.90 3.47 -9.41
C LEU A 194 -2.36 2.11 -9.99
N ILE A 195 -3.63 1.99 -10.36
CA ILE A 195 -4.17 0.81 -11.04
C ILE A 195 -3.50 0.61 -12.41
N ALA A 196 -3.30 1.68 -13.18
CA ALA A 196 -2.62 1.61 -14.47
C ALA A 196 -1.17 1.15 -14.34
N PHE A 197 -0.46 1.65 -13.34
CA PHE A 197 0.88 1.15 -13.00
C PHE A 197 0.86 -0.34 -12.66
N GLY A 198 -0.02 -0.78 -11.75
CA GLY A 198 -0.16 -2.20 -11.40
C GLY A 198 -0.37 -3.08 -12.64
N LYS A 199 -1.25 -2.67 -13.56
CA LYS A 199 -1.47 -3.37 -14.83
C LYS A 199 -0.24 -3.42 -15.71
N SER A 200 0.56 -2.35 -15.75
CA SER A 200 1.79 -2.28 -16.57
C SER A 200 2.87 -3.27 -16.14
N ILE A 201 2.86 -3.69 -14.89
CA ILE A 201 3.75 -4.70 -14.33
C ILE A 201 3.07 -6.07 -14.14
N HIS A 202 1.92 -6.27 -14.75
CA HIS A 202 1.10 -7.50 -14.67
C HIS A 202 0.67 -7.89 -13.25
N ALA A 203 0.59 -6.93 -12.33
CA ALA A 203 0.07 -7.17 -10.99
C ALA A 203 -1.46 -7.24 -10.97
N PRO A 204 -2.05 -8.01 -10.05
CA PRO A 204 -3.50 -7.99 -9.84
C PRO A 204 -3.94 -6.59 -9.37
N THR A 205 -5.09 -6.13 -9.87
CA THR A 205 -5.63 -4.79 -9.57
C THR A 205 -7.03 -4.82 -9.00
N ARG A 206 -7.63 -6.00 -8.92
CA ARG A 206 -8.93 -6.27 -8.29
C ARG A 206 -8.82 -7.47 -7.37
N LEU A 207 -9.66 -7.53 -6.37
CA LEU A 207 -9.71 -8.71 -5.48
C LEU A 207 -10.16 -9.97 -6.24
N THR A 208 -11.01 -9.82 -7.26
CA THR A 208 -11.42 -10.93 -8.12
C THR A 208 -10.35 -11.41 -9.11
N ASP A 209 -9.24 -10.70 -9.23
CA ASP A 209 -8.06 -11.19 -9.97
C ASP A 209 -7.28 -12.25 -9.16
N LEU A 210 -7.60 -12.42 -7.87
CA LEU A 210 -7.00 -13.43 -6.99
C LEU A 210 -7.80 -14.74 -7.07
N ASP A 211 -7.13 -15.82 -7.46
CA ASP A 211 -7.75 -17.13 -7.57
C ASP A 211 -8.38 -17.57 -6.25
N GLY A 212 -9.67 -17.91 -6.29
CA GLY A 212 -10.43 -18.39 -5.14
C GLY A 212 -10.96 -17.30 -4.21
N PHE A 213 -10.77 -15.99 -4.54
CA PHE A 213 -11.39 -14.90 -3.77
C PHE A 213 -12.92 -14.99 -3.86
N GLY A 214 -13.60 -14.72 -2.75
CA GLY A 214 -15.06 -14.74 -2.68
C GLY A 214 -15.60 -14.23 -1.35
N GLU A 215 -16.91 -14.37 -1.13
CA GLU A 215 -17.63 -13.80 0.00
C GLU A 215 -17.05 -14.17 1.37
N LYS A 216 -16.55 -15.40 1.53
CA LYS A 216 -15.89 -15.83 2.79
C LYS A 216 -14.70 -14.93 3.17
N HIS A 217 -13.98 -14.41 2.17
CA HIS A 217 -12.84 -13.53 2.40
C HIS A 217 -13.30 -12.12 2.76
N VAL A 218 -14.39 -11.62 2.14
CA VAL A 218 -15.03 -10.35 2.52
C VAL A 218 -15.41 -10.39 4.00
N GLN A 219 -16.11 -11.45 4.42
CA GLN A 219 -16.52 -11.60 5.82
C GLN A 219 -15.33 -11.71 6.78
N ARG A 220 -14.26 -12.42 6.38
CA ARG A 220 -13.03 -12.52 7.16
C ARG A 220 -12.34 -11.16 7.33
N ILE A 221 -12.25 -10.37 6.26
CA ILE A 221 -11.67 -9.01 6.31
C ILE A 221 -12.48 -8.12 7.27
N LEU A 222 -13.81 -8.11 7.13
CA LEU A 222 -14.68 -7.28 7.96
C LEU A 222 -14.65 -7.72 9.44
N ALA A 223 -14.56 -9.00 9.71
CA ALA A 223 -14.44 -9.52 11.06
C ALA A 223 -13.09 -9.13 11.69
N ALA A 224 -11.98 -9.30 10.96
CA ALA A 224 -10.65 -8.92 11.42
C ALA A 224 -10.53 -7.41 11.66
N ALA A 225 -11.13 -6.57 10.81
CA ALA A 225 -11.12 -5.13 10.99
C ALA A 225 -11.84 -4.66 12.26
N LYS A 226 -12.77 -5.47 12.81
CA LYS A 226 -13.47 -5.20 14.07
C LYS A 226 -12.71 -5.72 15.30
N ASP A 227 -11.63 -6.48 15.11
CA ASP A 227 -10.86 -7.02 16.22
C ASP A 227 -10.18 -5.87 16.98
N PRO A 228 -10.37 -5.78 18.33
CA PRO A 228 -9.76 -4.75 19.15
C PRO A 228 -8.22 -4.70 19.03
N SER A 229 -7.56 -5.84 18.79
CA SER A 229 -6.10 -5.91 18.61
C SER A 229 -5.60 -5.17 17.38
N LEU A 230 -6.47 -4.95 16.38
CA LEU A 230 -6.18 -4.23 15.14
C LEU A 230 -6.79 -2.82 15.10
N SER A 231 -7.43 -2.38 16.18
CA SER A 231 -8.09 -1.05 16.27
C SER A 231 -7.15 0.11 15.93
N MET A 232 -5.86 -0.01 16.26
CA MET A 232 -4.84 0.98 15.90
C MET A 232 -4.77 1.22 14.39
N LYS A 233 -5.00 0.21 13.55
CA LYS A 233 -5.01 0.35 12.09
C LYS A 233 -6.21 1.17 11.60
N LEU A 234 -7.38 1.02 12.23
CA LEU A 234 -8.57 1.83 11.92
C LEU A 234 -8.34 3.31 12.32
N GLN A 235 -7.77 3.53 13.50
CA GLN A 235 -7.50 4.87 14.02
C GLN A 235 -6.38 5.58 13.27
N ASN A 236 -5.45 4.82 12.67
CA ASN A 236 -4.34 5.36 11.88
C ASN A 236 -4.76 5.74 10.44
N MET A 237 -6.00 5.47 10.04
CA MET A 237 -6.50 5.92 8.74
C MET A 237 -6.58 7.45 8.70
N PRO A 238 -6.31 8.09 7.56
CA PRO A 238 -6.45 9.54 7.38
C PRO A 238 -7.83 10.08 7.78
N VAL A 239 -8.86 9.27 7.57
CA VAL A 239 -10.21 9.45 8.11
C VAL A 239 -10.37 8.39 9.20
N PRO A 240 -10.20 8.73 10.49
CA PRO A 240 -10.25 7.76 11.57
C PRO A 240 -11.58 7.01 11.62
N MET A 241 -11.48 5.70 11.83
CA MET A 241 -12.63 4.81 11.84
C MET A 241 -12.73 4.03 13.16
N THR A 242 -13.94 3.64 13.49
CA THR A 242 -14.27 2.74 14.59
C THR A 242 -14.76 1.39 14.06
N ALA A 243 -14.95 0.41 14.93
CA ALA A 243 -15.52 -0.88 14.55
C ALA A 243 -16.94 -0.77 13.94
N GLU A 244 -17.69 0.29 14.29
CA GLU A 244 -19.03 0.55 13.75
C GLU A 244 -18.96 1.06 12.29
N ASP A 245 -17.88 1.76 11.92
CA ASP A 245 -17.66 2.29 10.57
C ASP A 245 -17.23 1.18 9.57
N VAL A 246 -16.80 0.03 10.06
CA VAL A 246 -16.25 -1.04 9.20
C VAL A 246 -17.27 -1.51 8.16
N VAL A 247 -18.51 -1.80 8.57
CA VAL A 247 -19.53 -2.28 7.62
C VAL A 247 -19.95 -1.18 6.64
N PRO A 248 -20.34 0.03 7.06
CA PRO A 248 -20.80 1.04 6.11
C PRO A 248 -19.71 1.49 5.12
N TYR A 249 -18.47 1.63 5.59
CA TYR A 249 -17.41 2.25 4.76
C TYR A 249 -16.40 1.25 4.21
N MET A 250 -15.77 0.39 5.05
CA MET A 250 -14.78 -0.55 4.54
C MET A 250 -15.38 -1.60 3.61
N GLU A 251 -16.61 -2.08 3.87
CA GLU A 251 -17.26 -2.99 2.93
C GLU A 251 -17.43 -2.34 1.56
N SER A 252 -17.77 -1.05 1.48
CA SER A 252 -17.86 -0.34 0.20
C SER A 252 -16.53 -0.32 -0.56
N VAL A 253 -15.39 -0.16 0.15
CA VAL A 253 -14.04 -0.24 -0.42
C VAL A 253 -13.75 -1.64 -0.95
N ILE A 254 -14.06 -2.68 -0.18
CA ILE A 254 -13.85 -4.08 -0.58
C ILE A 254 -14.71 -4.42 -1.81
N ARG A 255 -15.99 -4.03 -1.81
CA ARG A 255 -16.89 -4.25 -2.96
C ARG A 255 -16.42 -3.48 -4.20
N GLY A 256 -15.95 -2.24 -4.05
CA GLY A 256 -15.31 -1.49 -5.14
C GLY A 256 -14.08 -2.20 -5.69
N ALA A 257 -13.22 -2.73 -4.81
CA ALA A 257 -12.02 -3.46 -5.19
C ALA A 257 -12.31 -4.82 -5.84
N MET A 258 -13.42 -5.48 -5.50
CA MET A 258 -13.87 -6.70 -6.19
C MET A 258 -14.17 -6.43 -7.66
N ASP A 259 -14.91 -5.38 -7.94
CA ASP A 259 -15.43 -5.09 -9.27
C ASP A 259 -14.50 -4.20 -10.11
N GLY A 260 -13.51 -3.56 -9.46
CA GLY A 260 -12.68 -2.52 -10.08
C GLY A 260 -13.45 -1.20 -10.25
N ASP A 261 -14.49 -0.98 -9.44
CA ASP A 261 -15.41 0.15 -9.56
C ASP A 261 -15.26 1.14 -8.39
N LEU A 262 -14.54 2.23 -8.63
CA LEU A 262 -14.29 3.27 -7.64
C LEU A 262 -15.57 4.02 -7.22
N SER A 263 -16.61 4.03 -8.08
CA SER A 263 -17.86 4.77 -7.80
C SER A 263 -18.65 4.18 -6.64
N LYS A 264 -18.46 2.90 -6.32
CA LYS A 264 -19.11 2.19 -5.21
C LYS A 264 -18.63 2.61 -3.82
N ILE A 265 -17.47 3.28 -3.76
CA ILE A 265 -16.84 3.61 -2.48
C ILE A 265 -17.56 4.79 -1.84
N LEU A 266 -18.02 4.60 -0.62
CA LEU A 266 -18.62 5.64 0.20
C LEU A 266 -17.51 6.47 0.86
N ILE A 267 -17.70 7.78 0.88
CA ILE A 267 -16.81 8.74 1.55
C ILE A 267 -17.39 9.04 2.92
N LYS A 268 -16.57 8.90 3.96
CA LYS A 268 -16.94 9.31 5.32
C LYS A 268 -16.62 10.80 5.46
N GLU A 269 -17.65 11.59 5.67
CA GLU A 269 -17.55 13.04 5.90
C GLU A 269 -17.03 13.37 7.31
#